data_7b5a83b632e4c52f181c0cae6d5502cb
#
_entry.id   7b5a83b632e4c52f181c0cae6d5502cb
#
_cell.length_a   1.000
_cell.length_b   1.000
_cell.length_c   1.000
_cell.angle_alpha   90.00
_cell.angle_beta   90.00
_cell.angle_gamma   90.00
#
_symmetry.space_group_name_H-M   'P 1'
#
loop_
_entity.id
_entity.type
_entity.pdbx_description
1 polymer ?
#
loop_
_entity_poly.entity_id
_entity_poly.type
_entity_poly.pdbx_seq_one_letter_code
_entity_poly.pdbx_strand_id
1 'polypeptide(L)'
;MVYDATKPGTEAPTGTTYGTDGRGVGGQAGTFFLRYDGATGGHTTPAVIDGQVRGHQVFPDISADGSVLHAIWWDSRNDTCYSVTRPIGNCADRTTVPSLDVYGATSTDAGATWTGKTRITDVSTNPNYEQFDNRAVPFAGDYLWVTSLGSFAYTTWTDWRDTVQGTDPRESPEDEDATTADVKQCRTLSTIQTKKGPVSFWSGDLCPHDGGIDQNIYGDLAP
;
A
#
# COMPACT_ATOMS: atom_id res chain seq x y z
N MET A 1 -14.87 -3.05 -11.98
CA MET A 1 -14.05 -3.76 -10.98
C MET A 1 -12.59 -3.45 -11.25
N VAL A 2 -11.85 -3.13 -10.21
CA VAL A 2 -10.38 -3.03 -10.24
C VAL A 2 -9.78 -4.14 -9.38
N TYR A 3 -8.55 -4.53 -9.68
CA TYR A 3 -7.74 -5.47 -8.92
C TYR A 3 -6.28 -5.33 -9.31
N ASP A 4 -5.39 -5.78 -8.47
CA ASP A 4 -3.98 -5.87 -8.79
C ASP A 4 -3.58 -7.30 -9.16
N ALA A 5 -2.64 -7.41 -10.07
CA ALA A 5 -2.07 -8.68 -10.52
C ALA A 5 -0.69 -8.46 -11.15
N THR A 6 0.07 -9.54 -11.28
CA THR A 6 1.34 -9.51 -12.00
C THR A 6 1.12 -9.13 -13.47
N LYS A 7 1.87 -8.15 -13.95
CA LYS A 7 1.87 -7.77 -15.36
C LYS A 7 2.47 -8.88 -16.20
N PRO A 8 1.79 -9.34 -17.27
CA PRO A 8 2.34 -10.35 -18.16
C PRO A 8 3.72 -9.97 -18.71
N GLY A 9 4.64 -10.92 -18.73
CA GLY A 9 6.00 -10.73 -19.22
C GLY A 9 6.97 -10.11 -18.21
N THR A 10 6.55 -9.91 -16.97
CA THR A 10 7.41 -9.43 -15.88
C THR A 10 7.69 -10.51 -14.84
N GLU A 11 7.24 -11.72 -15.07
CA GLU A 11 7.37 -12.83 -14.13
C GLU A 11 8.83 -13.16 -13.86
N ALA A 12 9.18 -13.31 -12.60
CA ALA A 12 10.52 -13.67 -12.15
C ALA A 12 10.44 -14.58 -10.92
N PRO A 13 11.36 -15.52 -10.75
CA PRO A 13 11.51 -16.22 -9.47
C PRO A 13 11.74 -15.19 -8.36
N THR A 14 11.02 -15.32 -7.27
CA THR A 14 11.08 -14.35 -6.19
C THR A 14 10.90 -15.03 -4.84
N GLY A 15 11.45 -14.43 -3.80
CA GLY A 15 11.10 -14.70 -2.42
C GLY A 15 9.81 -13.99 -2.04
N THR A 16 9.93 -12.89 -1.32
CA THR A 16 8.81 -12.10 -0.82
C THR A 16 8.66 -10.79 -1.60
N THR A 17 7.65 -10.71 -2.46
CA THR A 17 7.23 -9.48 -3.11
C THR A 17 5.71 -9.43 -3.24
N TYR A 18 5.14 -8.26 -3.39
CA TYR A 18 3.77 -8.10 -3.86
C TYR A 18 3.64 -8.75 -5.26
N GLY A 19 2.53 -9.39 -5.50
CA GLY A 19 2.32 -10.10 -6.77
C GLY A 19 3.02 -11.47 -6.86
N THR A 20 3.51 -12.01 -5.75
CA THR A 20 3.99 -13.40 -5.70
C THR A 20 2.81 -14.36 -5.76
N ASP A 21 2.83 -15.30 -6.68
CA ASP A 21 1.85 -16.39 -6.69
C ASP A 21 2.26 -17.50 -5.71
N GLY A 22 1.32 -18.43 -5.44
CA GLY A 22 1.57 -19.57 -4.56
C GLY A 22 2.67 -20.53 -5.01
N ARG A 23 3.31 -20.29 -6.14
CA ARG A 23 4.44 -21.06 -6.68
C ARG A 23 5.79 -20.37 -6.47
N GLY A 24 5.80 -19.23 -5.79
CA GLY A 24 7.00 -18.43 -5.58
C GLY A 24 7.47 -17.69 -6.84
N VAL A 25 6.55 -17.41 -7.77
CA VAL A 25 6.82 -16.58 -8.94
C VAL A 25 6.13 -15.25 -8.74
N GLY A 26 6.86 -14.18 -8.79
CA GLY A 26 6.34 -12.82 -8.73
C GLY A 26 6.73 -12.03 -9.95
N GLY A 27 6.45 -10.75 -9.92
CA GLY A 27 6.76 -9.83 -10.99
C GLY A 27 6.31 -8.43 -10.64
N GLN A 28 6.26 -7.56 -11.60
CA GLN A 28 5.71 -6.23 -11.41
C GLN A 28 4.19 -6.33 -11.23
N ALA A 29 3.67 -5.97 -10.06
CA ALA A 29 2.24 -5.81 -9.86
C ALA A 29 1.73 -4.57 -10.62
N GLY A 30 0.57 -4.68 -11.21
CA GLY A 30 -0.12 -3.58 -11.89
C GLY A 30 -1.60 -3.58 -11.59
N THR A 31 -2.23 -2.41 -11.68
CA THR A 31 -3.66 -2.24 -11.49
C THR A 31 -4.40 -2.49 -12.78
N PHE A 32 -5.35 -3.42 -12.74
CA PHE A 32 -6.18 -3.82 -13.86
C PHE A 32 -7.63 -3.38 -13.65
N PHE A 33 -8.29 -3.10 -14.75
CA PHE A 33 -9.72 -2.84 -14.80
C PHE A 33 -10.41 -3.82 -15.73
N LEU A 34 -11.60 -4.24 -15.33
CA LEU A 34 -12.56 -4.90 -16.21
C LEU A 34 -13.98 -4.39 -15.93
N ARG A 35 -14.79 -4.36 -16.97
CA ARG A 35 -16.21 -4.08 -16.86
C ARG A 35 -16.99 -5.39 -16.92
N TYR A 36 -17.84 -5.59 -15.92
CA TYR A 36 -18.76 -6.73 -15.85
C TYR A 36 -20.17 -6.26 -16.21
N ASP A 37 -20.86 -7.03 -17.04
CA ASP A 37 -22.27 -6.83 -17.37
C ASP A 37 -23.12 -7.78 -16.51
N GLY A 38 -23.79 -7.23 -15.51
CA GLY A 38 -24.64 -8.02 -14.61
C GLY A 38 -25.87 -8.66 -15.26
N ALA A 39 -26.31 -8.15 -16.42
CA ALA A 39 -27.47 -8.69 -17.12
C ALA A 39 -27.14 -9.95 -17.95
N THR A 40 -25.95 -9.97 -18.53
CA THR A 40 -25.51 -11.06 -19.42
C THR A 40 -24.49 -11.99 -18.79
N GLY A 41 -23.86 -11.60 -17.68
CA GLY A 41 -22.72 -12.27 -17.07
C GLY A 41 -21.41 -12.11 -17.86
N GLY A 42 -21.41 -11.29 -18.92
CA GLY A 42 -20.23 -11.02 -19.73
C GLY A 42 -19.28 -10.02 -19.08
N HIS A 43 -18.02 -10.05 -19.48
CA HIS A 43 -17.03 -9.05 -19.04
C HIS A 43 -16.07 -8.68 -20.18
N THR A 44 -15.47 -7.50 -20.08
CA THR A 44 -14.40 -7.09 -20.99
C THR A 44 -13.11 -7.84 -20.65
N THR A 45 -12.21 -7.92 -21.62
CA THR A 45 -10.83 -8.33 -21.32
C THR A 45 -10.23 -7.38 -20.32
N PRO A 46 -9.57 -7.86 -19.26
CA PRO A 46 -8.85 -7.01 -18.33
C PRO A 46 -7.78 -6.16 -19.02
N ALA A 47 -7.73 -4.88 -18.68
CA ALA A 47 -6.74 -3.95 -19.20
C ALA A 47 -6.04 -3.23 -18.05
N VAL A 48 -4.74 -2.97 -18.21
CA VAL A 48 -3.96 -2.20 -17.24
C VAL A 48 -4.42 -0.74 -17.28
N ILE A 49 -4.74 -0.17 -16.12
CA ILE A 49 -5.12 1.25 -16.00
C ILE A 49 -3.92 2.14 -16.33
N ASP A 50 -2.78 1.84 -15.76
CA ASP A 50 -1.55 2.60 -15.96
C ASP A 50 -0.40 1.67 -16.35
N GLY A 51 0.06 1.82 -17.59
CA GLY A 51 1.10 1.01 -18.20
C GLY A 51 2.53 1.35 -17.78
N GLN A 52 2.72 2.01 -16.64
CA GLN A 52 4.06 2.36 -16.18
C GLN A 52 4.97 1.12 -16.02
N VAL A 53 6.26 1.31 -16.24
CA VAL A 53 7.24 0.20 -16.36
C VAL A 53 8.06 -0.05 -15.11
N ARG A 54 7.93 0.78 -14.08
CA ARG A 54 8.69 0.68 -12.84
C ARG A 54 7.76 0.79 -11.63
N GLY A 55 8.09 0.07 -10.56
CA GLY A 55 7.31 0.02 -9.32
C GLY A 55 6.17 -0.99 -9.38
N HIS A 56 5.62 -1.27 -8.24
CA HIS A 56 4.41 -2.07 -8.07
C HIS A 56 3.20 -1.14 -7.93
N GLN A 57 2.06 -1.59 -8.41
CA GLN A 57 0.76 -0.97 -8.23
C GLN A 57 -0.12 -1.98 -7.52
N VAL A 58 -0.58 -1.66 -6.31
CA VAL A 58 -1.25 -2.62 -5.42
C VAL A 58 -2.46 -1.99 -4.72
N PHE A 59 -3.35 -2.84 -4.22
CA PHE A 59 -4.53 -2.46 -3.44
C PHE A 59 -5.39 -1.37 -4.10
N PRO A 60 -5.85 -1.55 -5.33
CA PRO A 60 -6.67 -0.54 -5.99
C PRO A 60 -8.08 -0.48 -5.42
N ASP A 61 -8.64 0.72 -5.43
CA ASP A 61 -10.07 0.96 -5.22
C ASP A 61 -10.67 1.78 -6.37
N ILE A 62 -11.98 1.68 -6.54
CA ILE A 62 -12.71 2.39 -7.59
C ILE A 62 -14.07 2.87 -7.10
N SER A 63 -14.39 4.09 -7.46
CA SER A 63 -15.71 4.68 -7.26
C SER A 63 -16.26 5.23 -8.56
N ALA A 64 -17.56 5.36 -8.64
CA ALA A 64 -18.25 5.89 -9.80
C ALA A 64 -19.39 6.82 -9.37
N ASP A 65 -19.55 7.93 -10.09
CA ASP A 65 -20.76 8.75 -10.05
C ASP A 65 -21.15 9.14 -11.48
N GLY A 66 -22.38 8.78 -11.85
CA GLY A 66 -22.86 8.89 -13.24
C GLY A 66 -21.99 8.06 -14.19
N SER A 67 -21.37 8.72 -15.16
CA SER A 67 -20.48 8.09 -16.16
C SER A 67 -18.99 8.24 -15.83
N VAL A 68 -18.66 8.90 -14.71
CA VAL A 68 -17.26 9.14 -14.33
C VAL A 68 -16.82 8.06 -13.36
N LEU A 69 -15.67 7.46 -13.65
CA LEU A 69 -14.99 6.51 -12.78
C LEU A 69 -13.72 7.16 -12.24
N HIS A 70 -13.47 7.00 -10.96
CA HIS A 70 -12.20 7.35 -10.32
C HIS A 70 -11.59 6.08 -9.74
N ALA A 71 -10.37 5.77 -10.15
CA ALA A 71 -9.58 4.68 -9.61
C ALA A 71 -8.34 5.21 -8.91
N ILE A 72 -8.00 4.59 -7.78
CA ILE A 72 -6.79 4.91 -7.02
C ILE A 72 -6.04 3.62 -6.70
N TRP A 73 -4.76 3.72 -6.41
CA TRP A 73 -3.92 2.59 -6.01
C TRP A 73 -2.66 3.06 -5.29
N TRP A 74 -2.08 2.18 -4.49
CA TRP A 74 -0.71 2.36 -4.02
C TRP A 74 0.26 2.12 -5.17
N ASP A 75 1.29 2.97 -5.25
CA ASP A 75 2.25 2.96 -6.36
C ASP A 75 3.67 3.20 -5.84
N SER A 76 4.58 2.32 -6.21
CA SER A 76 5.98 2.42 -5.82
C SER A 76 6.90 2.86 -6.97
N ARG A 77 6.40 3.58 -7.98
CA ARG A 77 7.22 4.07 -9.11
C ARG A 77 8.36 4.97 -8.68
N ASN A 78 8.21 5.66 -7.54
CA ASN A 78 9.22 6.55 -6.98
C ASN A 78 10.23 5.82 -6.08
N ASP A 79 10.07 4.53 -5.86
CA ASP A 79 11.03 3.72 -5.12
C ASP A 79 12.39 3.70 -5.83
N THR A 80 13.37 4.35 -5.25
CA THR A 80 14.73 4.41 -5.81
C THR A 80 15.44 3.06 -5.77
N CYS A 81 14.98 2.17 -4.89
CA CYS A 81 15.52 0.82 -4.69
C CYS A 81 14.65 -0.28 -5.34
N TYR A 82 13.68 0.10 -6.18
CA TYR A 82 12.76 -0.83 -6.79
C TYR A 82 13.42 -2.08 -7.36
N SER A 83 12.83 -3.21 -7.06
CA SER A 83 13.16 -4.52 -7.61
C SER A 83 11.91 -5.38 -7.67
N VAL A 84 11.76 -6.19 -8.70
CA VAL A 84 10.64 -7.15 -8.78
C VAL A 84 10.77 -8.30 -7.76
N THR A 85 11.90 -8.41 -7.09
CA THR A 85 12.22 -9.51 -6.15
C THR A 85 12.49 -9.05 -4.72
N ARG A 86 12.33 -7.76 -4.42
CA ARG A 86 12.45 -7.22 -3.07
C ARG A 86 11.18 -6.50 -2.66
N PRO A 87 10.85 -6.47 -1.38
CA PRO A 87 9.78 -5.63 -0.85
C PRO A 87 9.96 -4.15 -1.22
N ILE A 88 8.86 -3.44 -1.37
CA ILE A 88 8.83 -2.01 -1.65
C ILE A 88 9.65 -1.27 -0.59
N GLY A 89 10.52 -0.38 -1.03
CA GLY A 89 11.33 0.45 -0.16
C GLY A 89 12.56 -0.20 0.44
N ASN A 90 12.81 -1.48 0.17
CA ASN A 90 14.00 -2.17 0.65
C ASN A 90 15.12 -2.13 -0.40
N CYS A 91 16.28 -1.60 -0.02
CA CYS A 91 17.47 -1.54 -0.85
C CYS A 91 18.32 -2.82 -0.72
N ALA A 92 19.17 -3.06 -1.72
CA ALA A 92 20.06 -4.21 -1.72
C ALA A 92 21.14 -4.18 -0.61
N ASP A 93 21.43 -3.01 -0.09
CA ASP A 93 22.38 -2.78 1.02
C ASP A 93 21.70 -2.82 2.40
N ARG A 94 20.43 -3.22 2.44
CA ARG A 94 19.62 -3.31 3.65
C ARG A 94 19.21 -1.96 4.25
N THR A 95 19.27 -0.90 3.49
CA THR A 95 18.65 0.36 3.88
C THR A 95 17.22 0.43 3.36
N THR A 96 16.41 1.30 3.96
CA THR A 96 15.03 1.57 3.54
C THR A 96 14.92 2.99 3.00
N VAL A 97 13.99 3.19 2.06
CA VAL A 97 13.74 4.50 1.43
C VAL A 97 12.25 4.79 1.35
N PRO A 98 11.83 6.04 1.43
CA PRO A 98 10.47 6.43 1.08
C PRO A 98 10.14 6.00 -0.35
N SER A 99 9.05 5.29 -0.54
CA SER A 99 8.85 4.55 -1.78
C SER A 99 7.40 4.36 -2.21
N LEU A 100 6.44 4.62 -1.34
CA LEU A 100 5.05 4.35 -1.57
C LEU A 100 4.23 5.64 -1.61
N ASP A 101 3.44 5.76 -2.65
CA ASP A 101 2.57 6.90 -2.93
C ASP A 101 1.17 6.42 -3.32
N VAL A 102 0.17 7.27 -3.21
CA VAL A 102 -1.15 7.06 -3.81
C VAL A 102 -1.21 7.79 -5.14
N TYR A 103 -1.64 7.07 -6.16
CA TYR A 103 -1.92 7.58 -7.50
C TYR A 103 -3.39 7.38 -7.83
N GLY A 104 -3.90 8.24 -8.70
CA GLY A 104 -5.27 8.15 -9.19
C GLY A 104 -5.36 8.35 -10.69
N ALA A 105 -6.48 7.90 -11.26
CA ALA A 105 -6.85 8.11 -12.65
C ALA A 105 -8.36 8.20 -12.80
N THR A 106 -8.80 8.91 -13.81
CA THR A 106 -10.22 9.14 -14.14
C THR A 106 -10.55 8.57 -15.51
N SER A 107 -11.74 8.00 -15.63
CA SER A 107 -12.34 7.60 -16.90
C SER A 107 -13.73 8.21 -17.03
N THR A 108 -14.04 8.74 -18.22
CA THR A 108 -15.35 9.28 -18.60
C THR A 108 -16.05 8.44 -19.68
N ASP A 109 -15.46 7.32 -20.05
CA ASP A 109 -15.93 6.42 -21.11
C ASP A 109 -16.12 4.97 -20.61
N ALA A 110 -16.58 4.85 -19.38
CA ALA A 110 -16.86 3.56 -18.72
C ALA A 110 -15.62 2.63 -18.63
N GLY A 111 -14.45 3.22 -18.47
CA GLY A 111 -13.18 2.50 -18.28
C GLY A 111 -12.49 2.08 -19.58
N ALA A 112 -12.94 2.59 -20.74
CA ALA A 112 -12.29 2.30 -22.02
C ALA A 112 -10.92 3.01 -22.09
N THR A 113 -10.86 4.24 -21.60
CA THR A 113 -9.60 5.00 -21.45
C THR A 113 -9.48 5.61 -20.06
N TRP A 114 -8.24 5.83 -19.64
CA TRP A 114 -7.89 6.39 -18.33
C TRP A 114 -6.95 7.57 -18.51
N THR A 115 -7.30 8.69 -17.87
CA THR A 115 -6.55 9.95 -17.91
C THR A 115 -6.19 10.41 -16.50
N GLY A 116 -5.43 11.49 -16.37
CA GLY A 116 -5.10 12.07 -15.06
C GLY A 116 -4.32 11.15 -14.14
N LYS A 117 -3.44 10.31 -14.69
CA LYS A 117 -2.61 9.37 -13.92
C LYS A 117 -1.58 10.13 -13.09
N THR A 118 -2.04 10.72 -12.00
CA THR A 118 -1.26 11.65 -11.19
C THR A 118 -1.09 11.14 -9.76
N ARG A 119 0.00 11.59 -9.14
CA ARG A 119 0.25 11.39 -7.72
C ARG A 119 -0.73 12.24 -6.92
N ILE A 120 -1.34 11.66 -5.90
CA ILE A 120 -2.23 12.32 -4.95
C ILE A 120 -1.45 12.71 -3.69
N THR A 121 -0.64 11.78 -3.16
CA THR A 121 0.20 12.05 -1.98
C THR A 121 1.23 13.13 -2.27
N ASP A 122 1.45 14.01 -1.33
CA ASP A 122 2.49 15.04 -1.35
C ASP A 122 3.84 14.53 -0.80
N VAL A 123 3.80 13.50 0.04
CA VAL A 123 4.98 12.86 0.65
C VAL A 123 4.97 11.38 0.32
N SER A 124 6.12 10.83 -0.10
CA SER A 124 6.31 9.39 -0.21
C SER A 124 6.62 8.81 1.16
N THR A 125 6.04 7.66 1.45
CA THR A 125 6.19 6.97 2.73
C THR A 125 6.84 5.61 2.58
N ASN A 126 7.22 4.98 3.69
CA ASN A 126 7.80 3.65 3.66
C ASN A 126 6.97 2.70 4.53
N PRO A 127 6.26 1.73 3.94
CA PRO A 127 5.45 0.78 4.68
C PRO A 127 6.27 -0.18 5.54
N ASN A 128 7.59 -0.29 5.33
CA ASN A 128 8.47 -1.13 6.16
C ASN A 128 8.61 -0.60 7.60
N TYR A 129 8.19 0.63 7.86
CA TYR A 129 8.21 1.17 9.23
C TYR A 129 7.17 0.51 10.15
N GLU A 130 6.32 -0.34 9.62
CA GLU A 130 5.33 -1.04 10.41
C GLU A 130 5.32 -2.54 10.10
N GLN A 131 6.44 -3.19 10.39
CA GLN A 131 6.57 -4.63 10.35
C GLN A 131 6.66 -5.19 11.76
N PHE A 132 5.71 -6.00 12.15
CA PHE A 132 5.70 -6.72 13.41
C PHE A 132 4.84 -8.00 13.29
N ASP A 133 4.91 -8.86 14.30
CA ASP A 133 4.17 -10.13 14.36
C ASP A 133 4.47 -11.09 13.20
N ASN A 134 5.74 -11.25 12.85
CA ASN A 134 6.21 -12.16 11.78
C ASN A 134 5.65 -11.80 10.39
N ARG A 135 5.38 -10.57 10.12
CA ARG A 135 5.01 -10.16 8.77
C ARG A 135 6.25 -10.15 7.88
N ALA A 136 6.22 -11.01 6.89
CA ALA A 136 7.30 -11.14 5.92
C ALA A 136 7.34 -10.01 4.87
N VAL A 137 6.33 -9.16 4.85
CA VAL A 137 6.21 -8.05 3.90
C VAL A 137 5.67 -6.82 4.61
N PRO A 138 6.04 -5.62 4.14
CA PRO A 138 5.47 -4.37 4.63
C PRO A 138 3.96 -4.38 4.57
N PHE A 139 3.33 -3.80 5.57
CA PHE A 139 1.89 -3.73 5.64
C PHE A 139 1.40 -2.28 5.55
N ALA A 140 0.70 -1.99 4.48
CA ALA A 140 0.18 -0.67 4.19
C ALA A 140 -1.24 -0.42 4.75
N GLY A 141 -1.70 -1.27 5.69
CA GLY A 141 -3.11 -1.31 6.06
C GLY A 141 -3.95 -1.92 4.92
N ASP A 142 -5.17 -2.32 5.25
CA ASP A 142 -6.09 -2.93 4.25
C ASP A 142 -6.92 -1.86 3.52
N TYR A 143 -6.65 -0.57 3.73
CA TYR A 143 -7.61 0.47 3.39
C TYR A 143 -6.99 1.60 2.59
N LEU A 144 -7.38 1.63 1.36
CA LEU A 144 -7.32 2.74 0.44
C LEU A 144 -8.74 2.94 -0.08
N TRP A 145 -9.30 4.12 0.08
CA TRP A 145 -10.70 4.37 -0.28
C TRP A 145 -10.84 5.57 -1.20
N VAL A 146 -11.73 5.44 -2.17
CA VAL A 146 -12.16 6.55 -3.02
C VAL A 146 -13.69 6.63 -3.03
N THR A 147 -14.21 7.85 -2.95
CA THR A 147 -15.62 8.13 -3.16
C THR A 147 -15.79 9.25 -4.17
N SER A 148 -16.70 9.05 -5.13
CA SER A 148 -16.93 9.99 -6.23
C SER A 148 -18.14 10.87 -5.98
N LEU A 149 -18.06 12.12 -6.44
CA LEU A 149 -19.17 13.06 -6.53
C LEU A 149 -19.01 13.86 -7.84
N GLY A 150 -19.73 13.46 -8.86
CA GLY A 150 -19.60 14.03 -10.21
C GLY A 150 -18.21 13.83 -10.77
N SER A 151 -17.55 14.92 -11.14
CA SER A 151 -16.17 14.93 -11.63
C SER A 151 -15.11 14.97 -10.51
N PHE A 152 -15.52 15.02 -9.26
CA PHE A 152 -14.62 15.04 -8.12
C PHE A 152 -14.61 13.68 -7.43
N ALA A 153 -13.47 13.35 -6.83
CA ALA A 153 -13.40 12.24 -5.91
C ALA A 153 -12.59 12.67 -4.68
N TYR A 154 -12.95 12.07 -3.54
CA TYR A 154 -12.17 12.18 -2.32
C TYR A 154 -11.59 10.82 -2.00
N THR A 155 -10.32 10.78 -1.67
CA THR A 155 -9.61 9.56 -1.31
C THR A 155 -9.04 9.65 0.08
N THR A 156 -8.94 8.50 0.75
CA THR A 156 -8.27 8.36 2.05
C THR A 156 -7.33 7.16 2.01
N TRP A 157 -6.23 7.27 2.72
CA TRP A 157 -5.20 6.22 2.78
C TRP A 157 -4.50 6.21 4.12
N THR A 158 -3.85 5.10 4.41
CA THR A 158 -2.91 4.98 5.51
C THR A 158 -1.57 5.59 5.12
N ASP A 159 -0.92 6.29 6.03
CA ASP A 159 0.31 7.03 5.75
C ASP A 159 1.29 6.90 6.91
N TRP A 160 2.56 6.72 6.61
CA TRP A 160 3.66 6.56 7.57
C TRP A 160 4.60 7.75 7.62
N ARG A 161 4.21 8.92 7.07
CA ARG A 161 5.07 10.10 7.03
C ARG A 161 5.54 10.56 8.39
N ASP A 162 4.72 10.32 9.41
CA ASP A 162 4.98 10.71 10.79
C ASP A 162 5.60 9.58 11.63
N THR A 163 5.86 8.41 11.04
CA THR A 163 6.52 7.33 11.75
C THR A 163 8.02 7.55 11.82
N VAL A 164 8.62 7.24 12.97
CA VAL A 164 10.06 7.31 13.19
C VAL A 164 10.61 5.90 13.19
N GLN A 165 11.56 5.65 12.31
CA GLN A 165 12.26 4.37 12.26
C GLN A 165 12.91 4.04 13.62
N GLY A 166 12.77 2.80 14.06
CA GLY A 166 13.29 2.36 15.34
C GLY A 166 12.97 0.91 15.61
N THR A 167 13.16 0.46 16.83
CA THR A 167 12.88 -0.90 17.26
C THR A 167 11.53 -0.98 17.95
N ASP A 168 10.68 -1.86 17.50
CA ASP A 168 9.42 -2.23 18.19
C ASP A 168 9.62 -3.55 18.93
N PRO A 169 9.39 -3.61 20.26
CA PRO A 169 9.53 -4.85 21.02
C PRO A 169 8.49 -5.93 20.66
N ARG A 170 7.49 -5.59 19.84
CA ARG A 170 6.51 -6.56 19.29
C ARG A 170 6.98 -7.18 17.98
N GLU A 171 8.00 -6.59 17.40
CA GLU A 171 8.56 -7.06 16.15
C GLU A 171 9.25 -8.39 16.31
N SER A 172 9.09 -9.25 15.31
CA SER A 172 9.81 -10.52 15.26
C SER A 172 11.16 -10.33 14.58
N PRO A 173 12.25 -10.89 15.14
CA PRO A 173 13.53 -10.90 14.45
C PRO A 173 13.55 -11.80 13.19
N GLU A 174 12.45 -12.52 12.94
CA GLU A 174 12.29 -13.41 11.78
C GLU A 174 11.51 -12.76 10.63
N ASP A 175 11.14 -11.48 10.76
CA ASP A 175 10.62 -10.77 9.61
C ASP A 175 11.70 -10.74 8.53
N GLU A 176 11.32 -10.85 7.30
CA GLU A 176 12.27 -10.94 6.17
C GLU A 176 12.78 -9.58 5.73
N ASP A 177 12.51 -8.55 6.48
CA ASP A 177 13.09 -7.28 6.17
C ASP A 177 14.58 -7.30 6.48
N ALA A 178 15.30 -6.49 5.82
CA ALA A 178 16.74 -6.49 5.94
C ALA A 178 17.24 -5.56 7.04
N THR A 179 16.34 -4.92 7.73
CA THR A 179 16.64 -4.01 8.83
C THR A 179 16.11 -4.57 10.13
N THR A 180 16.81 -4.34 11.19
CA THR A 180 16.44 -4.83 12.52
C THR A 180 15.66 -3.78 13.32
N ALA A 181 15.30 -2.66 12.69
CA ALA A 181 14.67 -1.55 13.37
C ALA A 181 13.66 -0.90 12.44
N ASP A 182 12.40 -1.16 12.65
CA ASP A 182 11.33 -0.63 11.83
C ASP A 182 10.73 0.62 12.43
N VAL A 183 10.16 0.52 13.61
CA VAL A 183 9.43 1.61 14.22
C VAL A 183 9.93 1.88 15.64
N LYS A 184 10.19 3.14 15.95
CA LYS A 184 10.47 3.54 17.31
C LYS A 184 9.21 3.45 18.15
N GLN A 185 9.27 2.72 19.27
CA GLN A 185 8.16 2.65 20.20
C GLN A 185 7.99 3.98 20.95
N CYS A 186 6.85 4.62 20.71
CA CYS A 186 6.50 5.91 21.31
C CYS A 186 5.52 5.77 22.47
N ARG A 187 5.10 4.56 22.77
CA ARG A 187 4.14 4.27 23.83
C ARG A 187 4.81 3.54 24.97
N THR A 188 4.22 3.66 26.15
CA THR A 188 4.67 2.94 27.34
C THR A 188 3.88 1.65 27.49
N LEU A 189 4.58 0.52 27.58
CA LEU A 189 3.96 -0.73 27.97
C LEU A 189 3.68 -0.70 29.47
N SER A 190 2.41 -0.78 29.83
CA SER A 190 1.93 -0.87 31.21
C SER A 190 1.32 -2.24 31.46
N THR A 191 1.58 -2.78 32.64
CA THR A 191 0.98 -4.05 33.07
C THR A 191 0.17 -3.83 34.34
N ILE A 192 -1.10 -4.19 34.32
CA ILE A 192 -1.97 -4.16 35.49
C ILE A 192 -2.30 -5.58 35.92
N GLN A 193 -2.42 -5.79 37.22
CA GLN A 193 -2.88 -7.06 37.78
C GLN A 193 -4.40 -7.06 37.82
N THR A 194 -5.00 -8.05 37.22
CA THR A 194 -6.45 -8.25 37.26
C THR A 194 -6.77 -9.54 38.00
N LYS A 195 -8.04 -9.76 38.38
CA LYS A 195 -8.50 -11.03 38.97
C LYS A 195 -8.29 -12.23 38.04
N LYS A 196 -8.05 -11.98 36.74
CA LYS A 196 -7.81 -13.03 35.73
C LYS A 196 -6.33 -13.17 35.37
N GLY A 197 -5.45 -12.45 36.05
CA GLY A 197 -4.02 -12.39 35.77
C GLY A 197 -3.54 -11.04 35.27
N PRO A 198 -2.24 -10.91 34.96
CA PRO A 198 -1.68 -9.68 34.43
C PRO A 198 -2.23 -9.38 33.03
N VAL A 199 -2.52 -8.12 32.77
CA VAL A 199 -2.92 -7.62 31.45
C VAL A 199 -1.96 -6.48 31.09
N SER A 200 -1.29 -6.61 29.97
CA SER A 200 -0.41 -5.57 29.43
C SER A 200 -1.13 -4.79 28.34
N PHE A 201 -0.89 -3.51 28.29
CA PHE A 201 -1.42 -2.62 27.27
C PHE A 201 -0.47 -1.46 27.02
N TRP A 202 -0.47 -0.95 25.81
CA TRP A 202 0.28 0.23 25.43
C TRP A 202 -0.53 1.49 25.70
N SER A 203 0.09 2.50 26.29
CA SER A 203 -0.57 3.75 26.66
C SER A 203 0.36 4.94 26.47
N GLY A 204 -0.27 6.10 26.23
CA GLY A 204 0.42 7.35 25.97
C GLY A 204 1.08 7.37 24.60
N ASP A 205 1.18 8.54 24.01
CA ASP A 205 2.00 8.80 22.85
C ASP A 205 3.11 9.75 23.29
N LEU A 206 4.31 9.23 23.34
CA LEU A 206 5.50 9.97 23.79
C LEU A 206 6.35 10.45 22.62
N CYS A 207 5.96 10.12 21.39
CA CYS A 207 6.63 10.63 20.22
C CYS A 207 6.32 12.11 20.02
N PRO A 208 7.27 12.90 19.54
CA PRO A 208 6.97 14.16 18.91
C PRO A 208 6.09 13.90 17.66
N HIS A 209 5.48 14.93 17.11
CA HIS A 209 4.49 14.89 16.01
C HIS A 209 4.87 14.03 14.80
N ASP A 210 6.08 13.61 14.72
CA ASP A 210 6.75 12.99 13.61
C ASP A 210 7.19 11.56 13.92
N GLY A 211 6.52 10.85 14.81
CA GLY A 211 6.95 9.50 15.09
C GLY A 211 6.00 8.66 15.91
N GLY A 212 6.08 7.38 15.70
CA GLY A 212 5.35 6.37 16.42
C GLY A 212 5.13 5.13 15.58
N ILE A 213 4.59 4.13 16.21
CA ILE A 213 4.15 2.90 15.55
C ILE A 213 2.78 3.08 14.90
N ASP A 214 2.12 4.20 15.14
CA ASP A 214 0.77 4.42 14.64
C ASP A 214 0.83 5.09 13.27
N GLN A 215 0.23 4.42 12.32
CA GLN A 215 -0.12 4.99 11.04
C GLN A 215 -1.17 6.09 11.25
N ASN A 216 -1.14 7.08 10.39
CA ASN A 216 -2.17 8.08 10.32
C ASN A 216 -3.04 7.88 9.08
N ILE A 217 -4.28 8.35 9.14
CA ILE A 217 -5.16 8.38 7.98
C ILE A 217 -5.09 9.78 7.37
N TYR A 218 -4.72 9.84 6.12
CA TYR A 218 -4.71 11.05 5.31
C TYR A 218 -5.78 11.00 4.24
N GLY A 219 -6.11 12.14 3.68
CA GLY A 219 -7.06 12.22 2.59
C GLY A 219 -6.87 13.48 1.76
N ASP A 220 -7.21 13.40 0.47
CA ASP A 220 -7.15 14.50 -0.47
C ASP A 220 -8.13 14.29 -1.62
N LEU A 221 -8.27 15.29 -2.46
CA LEU A 221 -9.03 15.21 -3.69
C LEU A 221 -8.26 14.41 -4.74
N ALA A 222 -8.92 13.40 -5.29
CA ALA A 222 -8.43 12.68 -6.44
C ALA A 222 -8.76 13.43 -7.74
N PRO A 223 -7.90 13.34 -8.77
CA PRO A 223 -8.12 13.99 -10.06
C PRO A 223 -9.31 13.40 -10.81
#